data_a227f7ced56b1a8aa531b78c8cea0bba
#
_entry.id   a227f7ced56b1a8aa531b78c8cea0bba
#
_cell.length_a   1.000
_cell.length_b   1.000
_cell.length_c   1.000
_cell.angle_alpha   90.00
_cell.angle_beta   90.00
_cell.angle_gamma   90.00
#
_symmetry.space_group_name_H-M   'P 1'
#
loop_
_entity.id
_entity.type
_entity.pdbx_description
1 polymer ?
#
loop_
_entity_poly.entity_id
_entity_poly.type
_entity_poly.pdbx_seq_one_letter_code
_entity_poly.pdbx_strand_id
1 'polypeptide(L)'
;PPSTTTTYTWKVDVLKYAEVTPEGSSATEEKPLSGAVFILSKNNKGEAPIALISEGNNVYRVAKADETNTVTEITTDSTGKFTIKGLDSDTYYLIEKTAPAGYNTLKEPVTITINSDGKVNVTTENPNGVDTVEVLNQTGTELPSTGGMGTTIFYVLGGVLMAGAFVLLVVRKRMRTE
;
A
#
# COMPACT_ATOMS: atom_id res chain seq x y z
N PRO A 1 48.15 11.48 11.30
CA PRO A 1 47.45 10.22 11.53
C PRO A 1 46.21 10.17 10.64
N PRO A 2 45.88 9.03 10.02
CA PRO A 2 44.64 8.91 9.24
C PRO A 2 43.45 9.10 10.17
N SER A 3 42.53 9.95 9.77
CA SER A 3 41.25 10.11 10.46
C SER A 3 40.36 8.91 10.08
N THR A 4 39.98 8.10 11.05
CA THR A 4 39.01 7.01 10.89
C THR A 4 37.64 7.54 11.20
N THR A 5 36.75 7.54 10.20
CA THR A 5 35.33 7.83 10.39
C THR A 5 34.59 6.48 10.47
N THR A 6 33.91 6.24 11.57
CA THR A 6 33.04 5.06 11.72
C THR A 6 31.62 5.46 11.30
N THR A 7 31.12 4.84 10.26
CA THR A 7 29.73 5.01 9.83
C THR A 7 28.94 3.80 10.30
N TYR A 8 27.86 4.04 11.03
CA TYR A 8 26.93 3.00 11.45
C TYR A 8 25.75 2.99 10.46
N THR A 9 25.37 1.80 10.05
CA THR A 9 24.17 1.58 9.26
C THR A 9 23.31 0.50 9.91
N TRP A 10 22.02 0.59 9.70
CA TRP A 10 21.06 -0.31 10.33
C TRP A 10 20.33 -1.15 9.29
N LYS A 11 19.63 -2.17 9.77
CA LYS A 11 18.74 -3.00 8.99
C LYS A 11 17.31 -2.86 9.48
N VAL A 12 16.37 -3.11 8.59
CA VAL A 12 14.95 -3.25 8.90
C VAL A 12 14.46 -4.56 8.32
N ASP A 13 13.85 -5.39 9.16
CA ASP A 13 13.16 -6.59 8.75
C ASP A 13 11.68 -6.28 8.57
N VAL A 14 11.05 -6.75 7.50
CA VAL A 14 9.64 -6.52 7.18
C VAL A 14 8.91 -7.85 7.05
N LEU A 15 7.73 -7.93 7.63
CA LEU A 15 6.78 -9.04 7.47
C LEU A 15 5.48 -8.51 6.84
N LYS A 16 5.13 -9.03 5.69
CA LYS A 16 3.85 -8.81 5.01
C LYS A 16 2.91 -9.94 5.30
N TYR A 17 1.75 -9.66 5.91
CA TYR A 17 0.79 -10.67 6.32
C TYR A 17 -0.66 -10.20 6.19
N ALA A 18 -1.58 -11.14 6.32
CA ALA A 18 -3.00 -10.88 6.55
C ALA A 18 -3.46 -11.68 7.76
N GLU A 19 -4.46 -11.18 8.44
CA GLU A 19 -5.19 -11.92 9.45
C GLU A 19 -6.29 -12.74 8.79
N VAL A 20 -6.32 -14.03 9.04
CA VAL A 20 -7.32 -14.95 8.52
C VAL A 20 -7.94 -15.73 9.67
N THR A 21 -9.24 -15.92 9.63
CA THR A 21 -9.93 -16.82 10.57
C THR A 21 -10.23 -18.11 9.83
N PRO A 22 -9.55 -19.22 10.16
CA PRO A 22 -9.82 -20.51 9.53
C PRO A 22 -11.27 -20.96 9.71
N GLU A 23 -11.80 -21.69 8.72
CA GLU A 23 -13.17 -22.20 8.80
C GLU A 23 -13.35 -23.10 10.03
N GLY A 24 -14.37 -22.78 10.87
CA GLY A 24 -14.63 -23.51 12.12
C GLY A 24 -13.79 -23.06 13.32
N SER A 25 -12.90 -22.07 13.16
CA SER A 25 -12.12 -21.48 14.27
C SER A 25 -12.72 -20.13 14.69
N SER A 26 -12.58 -19.79 15.97
CA SER A 26 -12.81 -18.44 16.48
C SER A 26 -11.49 -17.66 16.66
N ALA A 27 -10.36 -18.28 16.40
CA ALA A 27 -9.04 -17.66 16.51
C ALA A 27 -8.58 -17.12 15.16
N THR A 28 -8.00 -15.93 15.18
CA THR A 28 -7.36 -15.29 14.03
C THR A 28 -5.90 -15.74 13.96
N GLU A 29 -5.42 -16.06 12.77
CA GLU A 29 -4.04 -16.48 12.50
C GLU A 29 -3.40 -15.52 11.50
N GLU A 30 -2.10 -15.25 11.67
CA GLU A 30 -1.31 -14.50 10.73
C GLU A 30 -0.92 -15.38 9.54
N LYS A 31 -1.30 -14.95 8.34
CA LYS A 31 -0.93 -15.60 7.08
C LYS A 31 0.05 -14.73 6.33
N PRO A 32 1.33 -15.16 6.15
CA PRO A 32 2.28 -14.45 5.32
C PRO A 32 1.78 -14.29 3.88
N LEU A 33 2.03 -13.13 3.27
CA LEU A 33 1.57 -12.80 1.93
C LEU A 33 2.72 -12.68 0.94
N SER A 34 2.65 -13.50 -0.12
CA SER A 34 3.54 -13.46 -1.28
C SER A 34 3.00 -12.52 -2.36
N GLY A 35 3.90 -11.93 -3.14
CA GLY A 35 3.54 -11.15 -4.33
C GLY A 35 3.17 -9.69 -4.05
N ALA A 36 3.29 -9.21 -2.82
CA ALA A 36 3.23 -7.78 -2.55
C ALA A 36 4.47 -7.07 -3.09
N VAL A 37 4.28 -5.94 -3.78
CA VAL A 37 5.37 -5.14 -4.34
C VAL A 37 5.50 -3.85 -3.55
N PHE A 38 6.69 -3.59 -3.03
CA PHE A 38 7.02 -2.41 -2.25
C PHE A 38 8.11 -1.56 -2.89
N ILE A 39 8.09 -0.27 -2.60
CA ILE A 39 9.24 0.63 -2.75
C ILE A 39 9.59 1.23 -1.39
N LEU A 40 10.88 1.46 -1.14
CA LEU A 40 11.34 2.28 -0.04
C LEU A 40 11.67 3.67 -0.58
N SER A 41 11.16 4.73 0.04
CA SER A 41 11.32 6.10 -0.46
C SER A 41 11.72 7.07 0.65
N LYS A 42 12.35 8.18 0.26
CA LYS A 42 12.65 9.32 1.15
C LYS A 42 11.45 10.26 1.32
N ASN A 43 10.40 10.11 0.54
CA ASN A 43 9.17 10.86 0.70
C ASN A 43 7.93 9.94 0.65
N ASN A 44 6.84 10.41 1.22
CA ASN A 44 5.59 9.65 1.35
C ASN A 44 4.81 9.46 0.04
N LYS A 45 5.22 10.11 -1.05
CA LYS A 45 4.61 9.97 -2.37
C LYS A 45 5.30 8.93 -3.26
N GLY A 46 6.48 8.42 -2.83
CA GLY A 46 7.28 7.49 -3.62
C GLY A 46 8.04 8.11 -4.79
N GLU A 47 8.16 9.44 -4.82
CA GLU A 47 8.84 10.18 -5.90
C GLU A 47 10.38 10.12 -5.80
N ALA A 48 10.90 9.69 -4.65
CA ALA A 48 12.33 9.50 -4.40
C ALA A 48 12.62 8.08 -3.92
N PRO A 49 12.42 7.06 -4.76
CA PRO A 49 12.69 5.68 -4.39
C PRO A 49 14.17 5.47 -4.16
N ILE A 50 14.50 4.68 -3.14
CA ILE A 50 15.87 4.34 -2.80
C ILE A 50 16.32 3.20 -3.70
N ALA A 51 17.46 3.37 -4.36
CA ALA A 51 18.09 2.33 -5.14
C ALA A 51 18.68 1.25 -4.21
N LEU A 52 18.36 0.01 -4.47
CA LEU A 52 18.76 -1.15 -3.69
C LEU A 52 19.53 -2.14 -4.55
N ILE A 53 20.39 -2.93 -3.93
CA ILE A 53 21.01 -4.12 -4.52
C ILE A 53 20.40 -5.35 -3.85
N SER A 54 19.92 -6.29 -4.65
CA SER A 54 19.47 -7.60 -4.14
C SER A 54 20.69 -8.47 -3.81
N GLU A 55 20.71 -8.98 -2.58
CA GLU A 55 21.75 -9.93 -2.11
C GLU A 55 21.24 -11.39 -2.15
N GLY A 56 20.04 -11.62 -2.68
CA GLY A 56 19.36 -12.92 -2.67
C GLY A 56 18.54 -13.15 -1.39
N ASN A 57 17.70 -14.19 -1.40
CA ASN A 57 16.87 -14.60 -0.26
C ASN A 57 16.06 -13.46 0.38
N ASN A 58 15.51 -12.56 -0.45
CA ASN A 58 14.77 -11.37 -0.02
C ASN A 58 15.56 -10.43 0.90
N VAL A 59 16.89 -10.42 0.78
CA VAL A 59 17.76 -9.47 1.44
C VAL A 59 18.22 -8.43 0.43
N TYR A 60 18.05 -7.17 0.79
CA TYR A 60 18.43 -6.00 0.00
C TYR A 60 19.33 -5.10 0.82
N ARG A 61 20.17 -4.34 0.16
CA ARG A 61 20.94 -3.24 0.78
C ARG A 61 20.82 -1.97 -0.04
N VAL A 62 20.99 -0.85 0.59
CA VAL A 62 21.08 0.44 -0.12
C VAL A 62 22.29 0.40 -1.08
N ALA A 63 22.03 0.80 -2.31
CA ALA A 63 23.08 0.87 -3.34
C ALA A 63 24.04 2.03 -3.07
N LYS A 64 25.32 1.84 -3.40
CA LYS A 64 26.29 2.92 -3.43
C LYS A 64 26.19 3.71 -4.73
N ALA A 65 26.75 4.91 -4.76
CA ALA A 65 26.60 5.84 -5.88
C ALA A 65 27.18 5.32 -7.22
N ASP A 66 28.11 4.38 -7.19
CA ASP A 66 28.80 3.80 -8.34
C ASP A 66 28.21 2.45 -8.79
N GLU A 67 27.18 1.95 -8.12
CA GLU A 67 26.57 0.65 -8.42
C GLU A 67 25.44 0.79 -9.47
N THR A 68 25.43 -0.11 -10.45
CA THR A 68 24.52 -0.04 -11.61
C THR A 68 23.42 -1.09 -11.64
N ASN A 69 23.59 -2.23 -10.97
CA ASN A 69 22.58 -3.31 -10.92
C ASN A 69 21.56 -3.06 -9.80
N THR A 70 20.93 -1.89 -9.83
CA THR A 70 20.00 -1.48 -8.79
C THR A 70 18.57 -1.86 -9.12
N VAL A 71 17.79 -2.14 -8.07
CA VAL A 71 16.34 -2.28 -8.12
C VAL A 71 15.71 -1.24 -7.20
N THR A 72 14.50 -0.82 -7.49
CA THR A 72 13.73 0.06 -6.61
C THR A 72 12.50 -0.64 -6.03
N GLU A 73 12.14 -1.80 -6.57
CA GLU A 73 11.00 -2.59 -6.14
C GLU A 73 11.44 -3.86 -5.42
N ILE A 74 10.71 -4.21 -4.37
CA ILE A 74 10.88 -5.40 -3.56
C ILE A 74 9.60 -6.20 -3.67
N THR A 75 9.68 -7.48 -4.04
CA THR A 75 8.52 -8.37 -4.07
C THR A 75 8.63 -9.41 -2.96
N THR A 76 7.57 -9.57 -2.17
CA THR A 76 7.55 -10.59 -1.11
C THR A 76 7.41 -11.99 -1.67
N ASP A 77 8.13 -12.94 -1.07
CA ASP A 77 8.01 -14.38 -1.36
C ASP A 77 6.95 -15.07 -0.48
N SER A 78 6.94 -16.41 -0.50
CA SER A 78 5.99 -17.21 0.30
C SER A 78 6.11 -17.04 1.80
N THR A 79 7.22 -16.48 2.30
CA THR A 79 7.41 -16.16 3.73
C THR A 79 6.83 -14.81 4.11
N GLY A 80 6.47 -13.98 3.14
CA GLY A 80 6.04 -12.59 3.34
C GLY A 80 7.15 -11.66 3.84
N LYS A 81 8.40 -12.14 3.92
CA LYS A 81 9.51 -11.42 4.58
C LYS A 81 10.50 -10.85 3.59
N PHE A 82 11.07 -9.72 3.97
CA PHE A 82 12.29 -9.18 3.35
C PHE A 82 13.07 -8.32 4.36
N THR A 83 14.36 -8.15 4.08
CA THR A 83 15.28 -7.34 4.91
C THR A 83 15.92 -6.26 4.06
N ILE A 84 16.00 -5.04 4.58
CA ILE A 84 16.74 -3.94 3.97
C ILE A 84 17.87 -3.53 4.92
N LYS A 85 19.10 -3.51 4.40
CA LYS A 85 20.34 -3.16 5.12
C LYS A 85 20.93 -1.85 4.60
N GLY A 86 21.85 -1.28 5.36
CA GLY A 86 22.60 -0.10 4.95
C GLY A 86 21.80 1.18 5.04
N LEU A 87 20.81 1.22 5.93
CA LEU A 87 20.01 2.41 6.19
C LEU A 87 20.69 3.30 7.21
N ASP A 88 20.68 4.61 6.99
CA ASP A 88 21.13 5.62 7.94
C ASP A 88 20.03 5.93 8.97
N SER A 89 20.39 6.68 10.02
CA SER A 89 19.37 7.26 10.90
C SER A 89 18.61 8.35 10.16
N ASP A 90 17.35 8.05 9.81
CA ASP A 90 16.47 8.93 9.04
C ASP A 90 15.03 8.40 9.07
N THR A 91 14.13 9.12 8.41
CA THR A 91 12.75 8.69 8.16
C THR A 91 12.60 8.18 6.74
N TYR A 92 12.02 7.00 6.62
CA TYR A 92 11.74 6.29 5.38
C TYR A 92 10.26 5.97 5.25
N TYR A 93 9.81 5.84 4.02
CA TYR A 93 8.43 5.49 3.69
C TYR A 93 8.42 4.20 2.87
N LEU A 94 7.83 3.15 3.45
CA LEU A 94 7.60 1.90 2.76
C LEU A 94 6.22 1.95 2.12
N ILE A 95 6.17 1.95 0.80
CA ILE A 95 4.97 2.16 0.01
C ILE A 95 4.62 0.88 -0.73
N GLU A 96 3.43 0.35 -0.51
CA GLU A 96 2.92 -0.79 -1.26
C GLU A 96 2.41 -0.32 -2.62
N LYS A 97 3.08 -0.74 -3.69
CA LYS A 97 2.70 -0.45 -5.08
C LYS A 97 1.60 -1.38 -5.56
N THR A 98 1.67 -2.63 -5.14
CA THR A 98 0.72 -3.67 -5.54
C THR A 98 0.51 -4.61 -4.37
N ALA A 99 -0.74 -4.80 -3.99
CA ALA A 99 -1.12 -5.83 -3.03
C ALA A 99 -1.25 -7.20 -3.71
N PRO A 100 -1.09 -8.31 -2.97
CA PRO A 100 -1.41 -9.63 -3.47
C PRO A 100 -2.86 -9.76 -3.91
N ALA A 101 -3.13 -10.70 -4.83
CA ALA A 101 -4.49 -10.94 -5.32
C ALA A 101 -5.47 -11.26 -4.16
N GLY A 102 -6.61 -10.57 -4.12
CA GLY A 102 -7.63 -10.70 -3.08
C GLY A 102 -7.41 -9.80 -1.85
N TYR A 103 -6.41 -8.93 -1.86
CA TYR A 103 -6.12 -7.99 -0.80
C TYR A 103 -6.14 -6.55 -1.29
N ASN A 104 -6.48 -5.62 -0.41
CA ASN A 104 -6.45 -4.20 -0.70
C ASN A 104 -5.05 -3.64 -0.51
N THR A 105 -4.60 -2.77 -1.42
CA THR A 105 -3.36 -2.01 -1.26
C THR A 105 -3.47 -1.06 -0.06
N LEU A 106 -2.38 -0.87 0.66
CA LEU A 106 -2.31 0.10 1.75
C LEU A 106 -2.66 1.50 1.23
N LYS A 107 -3.53 2.19 1.97
CA LYS A 107 -3.92 3.58 1.65
C LYS A 107 -2.82 4.58 1.95
N GLU A 108 -2.07 4.33 3.00
CA GLU A 108 -0.99 5.19 3.49
C GLU A 108 0.32 4.41 3.55
N PRO A 109 1.46 5.06 3.30
CA PRO A 109 2.76 4.45 3.49
C PRO A 109 3.02 4.09 4.95
N VAL A 110 3.77 3.02 5.16
CA VAL A 110 4.34 2.72 6.48
C VAL A 110 5.54 3.62 6.70
N THR A 111 5.49 4.48 7.70
CA THR A 111 6.61 5.35 8.07
C THR A 111 7.56 4.58 9.01
N ILE A 112 8.83 4.53 8.64
CA ILE A 112 9.90 3.88 9.37
C ILE A 112 10.90 4.94 9.78
N THR A 113 11.07 5.19 11.07
CA THR A 113 12.06 6.13 11.59
C THR A 113 13.17 5.37 12.31
N ILE A 114 14.39 5.52 11.84
CA ILE A 114 15.57 4.95 12.46
C ILE A 114 16.28 6.07 13.22
N ASN A 115 16.38 5.93 14.54
CA ASN A 115 17.08 6.87 15.39
C ASN A 115 18.60 6.69 15.33
N SER A 116 19.35 7.67 15.79
CA SER A 116 20.81 7.60 15.86
C SER A 116 21.36 6.51 16.79
N ASP A 117 20.54 5.98 17.70
CA ASP A 117 20.85 4.83 18.56
C ASP A 117 20.48 3.48 17.91
N GLY A 118 19.98 3.50 16.68
CA GLY A 118 19.57 2.32 15.92
C GLY A 118 18.17 1.79 16.23
N LYS A 119 17.42 2.46 17.10
CA LYS A 119 16.03 2.07 17.35
C LYS A 119 15.15 2.41 16.17
N VAL A 120 14.35 1.43 15.76
CA VAL A 120 13.39 1.54 14.68
C VAL A 120 12.01 1.84 15.26
N ASN A 121 11.40 2.96 14.87
CA ASN A 121 10.02 3.29 15.18
C ASN A 121 9.19 3.20 13.90
N VAL A 122 8.03 2.58 13.98
CA VAL A 122 7.08 2.43 12.87
C VAL A 122 5.73 3.02 13.22
N THR A 123 5.01 3.51 12.20
CA THR A 123 3.64 4.02 12.38
C THR A 123 2.59 2.92 12.51
N THR A 124 2.90 1.69 12.11
CA THR A 124 2.04 0.54 12.37
C THR A 124 2.21 0.12 13.84
N GLU A 125 1.10 -0.23 14.49
CA GLU A 125 1.16 -0.78 15.84
C GLU A 125 2.03 -2.04 15.83
N ASN A 126 3.22 -1.91 16.41
CA ASN A 126 4.09 -3.05 16.67
C ASN A 126 4.08 -3.33 18.18
N PRO A 127 3.15 -4.17 18.68
CA PRO A 127 2.97 -4.39 20.10
C PRO A 127 4.16 -5.09 20.77
N ASN A 128 5.08 -5.68 19.98
CA ASN A 128 6.14 -6.54 20.52
C ASN A 128 7.53 -5.89 20.57
N GLY A 129 7.68 -4.62 20.10
CA GLY A 129 8.95 -3.88 20.20
C GLY A 129 10.15 -4.55 19.52
N VAL A 130 9.92 -5.44 18.58
CA VAL A 130 10.96 -6.12 17.78
C VAL A 130 11.26 -5.29 16.54
N ASP A 131 12.50 -5.40 16.05
CA ASP A 131 13.05 -4.70 14.86
C ASP A 131 12.35 -5.12 13.52
N THR A 132 11.15 -5.70 13.59
CA THR A 132 10.36 -6.15 12.43
C THR A 132 9.20 -5.20 12.20
N VAL A 133 9.12 -4.68 11.00
CA VAL A 133 8.00 -3.86 10.52
C VAL A 133 6.89 -4.80 10.05
N GLU A 134 5.80 -4.86 10.78
CA GLU A 134 4.63 -5.66 10.45
C GLU A 134 3.69 -4.87 9.55
N VAL A 135 3.36 -5.43 8.37
CA VAL A 135 2.53 -4.79 7.37
C VAL A 135 1.30 -5.67 7.08
N LEU A 136 0.20 -5.30 7.71
CA LEU A 136 -1.09 -5.99 7.58
C LEU A 136 -1.82 -5.54 6.29
N ASN A 137 -2.26 -6.50 5.46
CA ASN A 137 -3.28 -6.26 4.44
C ASN A 137 -4.61 -6.86 4.87
N GLN A 138 -5.66 -6.10 4.66
CA GLN A 138 -7.01 -6.57 4.88
C GLN A 138 -7.55 -7.25 3.63
N THR A 139 -8.22 -8.40 3.82
CA THR A 139 -9.06 -8.99 2.77
C THR A 139 -10.20 -8.02 2.50
N GLY A 140 -10.37 -7.60 1.26
CA GLY A 140 -11.46 -6.74 0.87
C GLY A 140 -11.91 -7.11 -0.52
N THR A 141 -13.17 -7.42 -0.69
CA THR A 141 -13.83 -7.06 -1.92
C THR A 141 -13.83 -5.53 -1.93
N GLU A 142 -12.94 -4.89 -2.69
CA GLU A 142 -13.28 -3.57 -3.17
C GLU A 142 -14.64 -3.73 -3.82
N LEU A 143 -15.67 -3.21 -3.17
CA LEU A 143 -16.94 -3.01 -3.88
C LEU A 143 -16.55 -2.20 -5.11
N PRO A 144 -16.77 -2.73 -6.33
CA PRO A 144 -16.45 -1.96 -7.52
C PRO A 144 -17.05 -0.59 -7.28
N SER A 145 -16.23 0.45 -7.45
CA SER A 145 -16.70 1.84 -7.39
C SER A 145 -17.79 2.00 -8.45
N THR A 146 -19.03 1.65 -8.08
CA THR A 146 -20.20 1.76 -8.94
C THR A 146 -20.61 3.22 -9.14
N GLY A 147 -19.76 4.16 -8.70
CA GLY A 147 -20.01 5.60 -8.79
C GLY A 147 -19.77 6.24 -10.16
N GLY A 148 -19.29 5.52 -11.17
CA GLY A 148 -18.84 6.17 -12.41
C GLY A 148 -19.86 6.23 -13.54
N MET A 149 -20.55 5.17 -13.90
CA MET A 149 -21.46 5.16 -15.06
C MET A 149 -22.92 4.86 -14.73
N GLY A 150 -23.20 4.12 -13.65
CA GLY A 150 -24.57 3.74 -13.31
C GLY A 150 -25.45 4.92 -12.90
N THR A 151 -24.94 5.82 -12.08
CA THR A 151 -25.70 6.99 -11.60
C THR A 151 -26.01 7.98 -12.72
N THR A 152 -25.09 8.20 -13.65
CA THR A 152 -25.30 9.10 -14.79
C THR A 152 -26.42 8.60 -15.69
N ILE A 153 -26.50 7.28 -15.95
CA ILE A 153 -27.56 6.68 -16.74
C ILE A 153 -28.92 6.88 -16.05
N PHE A 154 -29.01 6.71 -14.73
CA PHE A 154 -30.26 6.93 -13.99
C PHE A 154 -30.68 8.40 -13.99
N TYR A 155 -29.76 9.35 -13.88
CA TYR A 155 -30.07 10.78 -13.97
C TYR A 155 -30.55 11.16 -15.38
N VAL A 156 -29.91 10.65 -16.43
CA VAL A 156 -30.34 10.90 -17.83
C VAL A 156 -31.71 10.28 -18.10
N LEU A 157 -31.93 9.01 -17.73
CA LEU A 157 -33.20 8.34 -17.92
C LEU A 157 -34.34 9.02 -17.13
N GLY A 158 -34.08 9.35 -15.86
CA GLY A 158 -35.03 10.07 -15.01
C GLY A 158 -35.36 11.46 -15.54
N GLY A 159 -34.36 12.19 -16.05
CA GLY A 159 -34.58 13.51 -16.68
C GLY A 159 -35.43 13.43 -17.94
N VAL A 160 -35.20 12.45 -18.81
CA VAL A 160 -36.00 12.22 -20.04
C VAL A 160 -37.44 11.86 -19.69
N LEU A 161 -37.65 10.99 -18.70
CA LEU A 161 -39.00 10.62 -18.25
C LEU A 161 -39.76 11.81 -17.65
N MET A 162 -39.09 12.65 -16.84
CA MET A 162 -39.72 13.86 -16.30
C MET A 162 -40.11 14.87 -17.40
N ALA A 163 -39.21 15.09 -18.36
CA ALA A 163 -39.48 15.97 -19.49
C ALA A 163 -40.65 15.46 -20.33
N GLY A 164 -40.70 14.14 -20.62
CA GLY A 164 -41.79 13.49 -21.33
C GLY A 164 -43.13 13.61 -20.60
N ALA A 165 -43.15 13.39 -19.29
CA ALA A 165 -44.36 13.55 -18.47
C ALA A 165 -44.86 15.01 -18.45
N PHE A 166 -43.95 15.97 -18.38
CA PHE A 166 -44.32 17.39 -18.43
C PHE A 166 -44.94 17.79 -19.75
N VAL A 167 -44.37 17.35 -20.89
CA VAL A 167 -44.92 17.58 -22.22
C VAL A 167 -46.33 16.97 -22.35
N LEU A 168 -46.51 15.72 -21.90
CA LEU A 168 -47.81 15.07 -21.92
C LEU A 168 -48.87 15.81 -21.09
N LEU A 169 -48.50 16.32 -19.92
CA LEU A 169 -49.42 17.13 -19.09
C LEU A 169 -49.81 18.44 -19.77
N VAL A 170 -48.89 19.13 -20.42
CA VAL A 170 -49.14 20.37 -21.14
C VAL A 170 -50.07 20.12 -22.34
N VAL A 171 -49.79 19.09 -23.14
CA VAL A 171 -50.60 18.70 -24.29
C VAL A 171 -52.03 18.30 -23.85
N ARG A 172 -52.14 17.48 -22.79
CA ARG A 172 -53.46 17.07 -22.25
C ARG A 172 -54.27 18.24 -21.68
N LYS A 173 -53.59 19.22 -21.06
CA LYS A 173 -54.25 20.44 -20.59
C LYS A 173 -54.78 21.29 -21.74
N ARG A 174 -53.99 21.38 -22.83
CA ARG A 174 -54.41 22.17 -24.03
C ARG A 174 -55.57 21.55 -24.78
N MET A 175 -55.62 20.21 -24.89
CA MET A 175 -56.76 19.50 -25.53
C MET A 175 -58.04 19.47 -24.70
N ARG A 176 -57.99 19.89 -23.42
CA ARG A 176 -59.16 19.91 -22.53
C ARG A 176 -59.79 21.31 -22.44
N THR A 177 -59.23 22.29 -23.13
CA THR A 177 -59.71 23.70 -23.16
C THR A 177 -60.29 24.11 -24.51
N GLU A 178 -60.41 23.16 -25.44
CA GLU A 178 -61.32 23.23 -26.63
C GLU A 178 -62.52 22.32 -26.37
#